data_c5dd801a2760e6a514c7c677cb9805da
#
_entry.id   c5dd801a2760e6a514c7c677cb9805da
#
_cell.length_a   1.000
_cell.length_b   1.000
_cell.length_c   1.000
_cell.angle_alpha   90.00
_cell.angle_beta   90.00
_cell.angle_gamma   90.00
#
_symmetry.space_group_name_H-M   'P 1'
#
loop_
_entity.id
_entity.type
_entity.pdbx_description
1 polymer ?
#
loop_
_entity_poly.entity_id
_entity_poly.type
_entity_poly.pdbx_seq_one_letter_code
_entity_poly.pdbx_strand_id
1 'polypeptide(L)'
;MDSFGLDWLEKVRRGFDHGGERMLKILAIAQVTFLEILREKVLYNVLLCGACLLSVGVFASHLSFIQPQRVVFHFGLSGLSLSCCALGVLLGASLLGREWERKTAHLVFCRPLSRVHFILGKYFGLVGILSLHWFLLALTLMGILNLVFHGPWISGIFFQALCLLYLESLILAGFALFFSTFTTSALSVIFSVGFYALGNTHSQLRFLEQGGTQWLWKVLRVVLPHFEYFHLGTRVFYQLPMPSFWVLGSVLYAFLMVGCSLSLASAVILSREL
;
A
#
# COMPACT_ATOMS: atom_id res chain seq x y z
N MET A 1 -0.45 30.74 -45.90
CA MET A 1 0.13 29.50 -45.28
C MET A 1 0.21 29.56 -43.76
N ASP A 2 -0.62 30.32 -43.06
CA ASP A 2 -0.42 30.63 -41.63
C ASP A 2 -1.60 30.30 -40.71
N SER A 3 -2.69 29.71 -41.19
CA SER A 3 -3.79 29.36 -40.30
C SER A 3 -3.67 27.94 -39.68
N PHE A 4 -2.95 27.04 -40.35
CA PHE A 4 -2.80 25.64 -39.88
C PHE A 4 -1.79 25.53 -38.68
N GLY A 5 -0.79 26.40 -38.62
CA GLY A 5 0.19 26.41 -37.53
C GLY A 5 -0.36 26.98 -36.24
N LEU A 6 -1.23 27.97 -36.31
CA LEU A 6 -1.86 28.57 -35.13
C LEU A 6 -2.89 27.66 -34.47
N ASP A 7 -3.66 26.93 -35.29
CA ASP A 7 -4.67 25.97 -34.78
C ASP A 7 -4.02 24.77 -34.06
N TRP A 8 -2.84 24.33 -34.54
CA TRP A 8 -2.08 23.27 -33.88
C TRP A 8 -1.49 23.73 -32.54
N LEU A 9 -0.93 24.94 -32.48
CA LEU A 9 -0.40 25.54 -31.25
C LEU A 9 -1.49 25.79 -30.21
N GLU A 10 -2.68 26.24 -30.65
CA GLU A 10 -3.83 26.40 -29.75
C GLU A 10 -4.36 25.07 -29.23
N LYS A 11 -4.36 24.01 -30.05
CA LYS A 11 -4.73 22.66 -29.64
C LYS A 11 -3.75 22.05 -28.65
N VAL A 12 -2.44 22.27 -28.86
CA VAL A 12 -1.38 21.85 -27.92
C VAL A 12 -1.49 22.64 -26.61
N ARG A 13 -1.67 23.98 -26.67
CA ARG A 13 -1.87 24.82 -25.50
C ARG A 13 -3.11 24.42 -24.70
N ARG A 14 -4.25 24.19 -25.34
CA ARG A 14 -5.47 23.66 -24.68
C ARG A 14 -5.26 22.25 -24.09
N GLY A 15 -4.49 21.41 -24.73
CA GLY A 15 -4.11 20.09 -24.21
C GLY A 15 -3.23 20.19 -22.94
N PHE A 16 -2.31 21.16 -22.89
CA PHE A 16 -1.49 21.42 -21.71
C PHE A 16 -2.31 22.05 -20.57
N ASP A 17 -3.19 23.00 -20.85
CA ASP A 17 -4.08 23.60 -19.84
C ASP A 17 -5.03 22.55 -19.23
N HIS A 18 -5.61 21.67 -20.05
CA HIS A 18 -6.44 20.57 -19.55
C HIS A 18 -5.67 19.52 -18.75
N GLY A 19 -4.40 19.27 -19.06
CA GLY A 19 -3.52 18.39 -18.28
C GLY A 19 -3.19 18.98 -16.92
N GLY A 20 -2.83 20.24 -16.86
CA GLY A 20 -2.52 20.98 -15.63
C GLY A 20 -3.72 21.09 -14.69
N GLU A 21 -4.90 21.43 -15.22
CA GLU A 21 -6.14 21.45 -14.43
C GLU A 21 -6.53 20.08 -13.86
N ARG A 22 -6.32 19.01 -14.61
CA ARG A 22 -6.59 17.63 -14.14
C ARG A 22 -5.68 17.25 -12.98
N MET A 23 -4.37 17.53 -13.10
CA MET A 23 -3.40 17.27 -12.03
C MET A 23 -3.71 18.10 -10.77
N LEU A 24 -4.05 19.37 -10.91
CA LEU A 24 -4.43 20.21 -9.79
C LEU A 24 -5.69 19.69 -9.07
N LYS A 25 -6.67 19.18 -9.81
CA LYS A 25 -7.88 18.57 -9.23
C LYS A 25 -7.55 17.30 -8.43
N ILE A 26 -6.67 16.43 -8.96
CA ILE A 26 -6.22 15.22 -8.24
C ILE A 26 -5.47 15.59 -6.97
N LEU A 27 -4.53 16.55 -7.06
CA LEU A 27 -3.76 17.01 -5.91
C LEU A 27 -4.63 17.67 -4.84
N ALA A 28 -5.62 18.47 -5.23
CA ALA A 28 -6.56 19.08 -4.30
C ALA A 28 -7.37 18.01 -3.53
N ILE A 29 -7.86 16.98 -4.23
CA ILE A 29 -8.57 15.86 -3.60
C ILE A 29 -7.62 15.08 -2.67
N ALA A 30 -6.40 14.81 -3.12
CA ALA A 30 -5.40 14.12 -2.32
C ALA A 30 -5.06 14.89 -1.03
N GLN A 31 -4.90 16.20 -1.11
CA GLN A 31 -4.63 17.05 0.05
C GLN A 31 -5.80 17.05 1.05
N VAL A 32 -7.03 17.17 0.57
CA VAL A 32 -8.22 17.12 1.44
C VAL A 32 -8.31 15.75 2.11
N THR A 33 -8.14 14.67 1.36
CA THR A 33 -8.15 13.29 1.89
C THR A 33 -7.04 13.08 2.91
N PHE A 34 -5.83 13.57 2.64
CA PHE A 34 -4.71 13.50 3.57
C PHE A 34 -5.04 14.19 4.91
N LEU A 35 -5.57 15.42 4.86
CA LEU A 35 -5.94 16.18 6.06
C LEU A 35 -7.13 15.55 6.81
N GLU A 36 -8.07 14.95 6.10
CA GLU A 36 -9.18 14.22 6.67
C GLU A 36 -8.68 13.01 7.47
N ILE A 37 -7.85 12.17 6.85
CA ILE A 37 -7.31 10.97 7.49
C ILE A 37 -6.36 11.33 8.64
N LEU A 38 -5.60 12.42 8.53
CA LEU A 38 -4.69 12.86 9.59
C LEU A 38 -5.43 13.13 10.92
N ARG A 39 -6.70 13.50 10.85
CA ARG A 39 -7.56 13.73 12.02
C ARG A 39 -8.28 12.47 12.52
N GLU A 40 -8.14 11.36 11.81
CA GLU A 40 -8.77 10.09 12.17
C GLU A 40 -8.05 9.45 13.37
N LYS A 41 -8.84 9.02 14.36
CA LYS A 41 -8.33 8.31 15.54
C LYS A 41 -7.66 6.97 15.19
N VAL A 42 -8.06 6.36 14.08
CA VAL A 42 -7.51 5.09 13.58
C VAL A 42 -6.01 5.21 13.30
N LEU A 43 -5.55 6.32 12.73
CA LEU A 43 -4.13 6.57 12.48
C LEU A 43 -3.30 6.47 13.77
N TYR A 44 -3.73 7.17 14.81
CA TYR A 44 -3.02 7.20 16.09
C TYR A 44 -3.04 5.84 16.79
N ASN A 45 -4.17 5.13 16.75
CA ASN A 45 -4.27 3.79 17.34
C ASN A 45 -3.35 2.79 16.65
N VAL A 46 -3.28 2.80 15.31
CA VAL A 46 -2.41 1.90 14.56
C VAL A 46 -0.94 2.29 14.72
N LEU A 47 -0.61 3.58 14.81
CA LEU A 47 0.75 4.04 15.11
C LEU A 47 1.19 3.58 16.50
N LEU A 48 0.33 3.72 17.50
CA LEU A 48 0.60 3.25 18.87
C LEU A 48 0.81 1.73 18.89
N CYS A 49 -0.04 0.97 18.19
CA CYS A 49 0.09 -0.48 18.07
C CYS A 49 1.43 -0.86 17.40
N GLY A 50 1.83 -0.19 16.31
CA GLY A 50 3.12 -0.40 15.66
C GLY A 50 4.31 -0.12 16.60
N ALA A 51 4.27 0.99 17.33
CA ALA A 51 5.31 1.33 18.33
C ALA A 51 5.34 0.31 19.46
N CYS A 52 4.20 -0.19 19.91
CA CYS A 52 4.10 -1.25 20.92
C CYS A 52 4.74 -2.56 20.41
N LEU A 53 4.47 -2.95 19.15
CA LEU A 53 5.10 -4.14 18.56
C LEU A 53 6.63 -4.01 18.49
N LEU A 54 7.15 -2.83 18.16
CA LEU A 54 8.60 -2.57 18.20
C LEU A 54 9.16 -2.71 19.61
N SER A 55 8.46 -2.18 20.61
CA SER A 55 8.87 -2.27 22.02
C SER A 55 8.87 -3.72 22.51
N VAL A 56 7.88 -4.52 22.13
CA VAL A 56 7.84 -5.97 22.41
C VAL A 56 9.04 -6.69 21.79
N GLY A 57 9.44 -6.31 20.58
CA GLY A 57 10.64 -6.85 19.94
C GLY A 57 11.92 -6.60 20.73
N VAL A 58 12.07 -5.39 21.30
CA VAL A 58 13.19 -5.04 22.19
C VAL A 58 13.13 -5.87 23.47
N PHE A 59 11.96 -5.96 24.11
CA PHE A 59 11.78 -6.76 25.32
C PHE A 59 12.09 -8.24 25.08
N ALA A 60 11.58 -8.81 23.98
CA ALA A 60 11.84 -10.19 23.59
C ALA A 60 13.33 -10.46 23.31
N SER A 61 14.10 -9.44 22.88
CA SER A 61 15.54 -9.60 22.66
C SER A 61 16.31 -9.84 23.94
N HIS A 62 15.88 -9.29 25.08
CA HIS A 62 16.48 -9.54 26.40
C HIS A 62 16.27 -10.97 26.89
N LEU A 63 15.27 -11.67 26.38
CA LEU A 63 15.00 -13.08 26.67
C LEU A 63 15.82 -14.04 25.79
N SER A 64 16.44 -13.52 24.73
CA SER A 64 17.23 -14.33 23.78
C SER A 64 18.71 -14.32 24.16
N PHE A 65 19.23 -15.47 24.61
CA PHE A 65 20.64 -15.60 25.03
C PHE A 65 21.61 -15.77 23.85
N ILE A 66 21.13 -16.18 22.66
CA ILE A 66 22.02 -16.57 21.55
C ILE A 66 22.16 -15.45 20.52
N GLN A 67 21.06 -14.85 20.06
CA GLN A 67 21.05 -13.83 19.00
C GLN A 67 19.97 -12.76 19.24
N PRO A 68 20.15 -11.88 20.24
CA PRO A 68 19.16 -10.85 20.57
C PRO A 68 18.88 -9.91 19.39
N GLN A 69 19.90 -9.60 18.59
CA GLN A 69 19.80 -8.73 17.43
C GLN A 69 18.84 -9.28 16.36
N ARG A 70 18.87 -10.59 16.10
CA ARG A 70 17.99 -11.26 15.15
C ARG A 70 16.52 -11.11 15.54
N VAL A 71 16.24 -11.21 16.85
CA VAL A 71 14.88 -11.06 17.38
C VAL A 71 14.36 -9.65 17.10
N VAL A 72 15.13 -8.60 17.40
CA VAL A 72 14.72 -7.21 17.13
C VAL A 72 14.53 -6.96 15.64
N PHE A 73 15.40 -7.48 14.79
CA PHE A 73 15.26 -7.33 13.35
C PHE A 73 13.95 -7.97 12.82
N HIS A 74 13.69 -9.22 13.20
CA HIS A 74 12.48 -9.91 12.74
C HIS A 74 11.22 -9.27 13.29
N PHE A 75 11.14 -9.01 14.60
CA PHE A 75 10.00 -8.34 15.21
C PHE A 75 9.82 -6.91 14.67
N GLY A 76 10.92 -6.18 14.49
CA GLY A 76 10.91 -4.82 13.98
C GLY A 76 10.36 -4.72 12.56
N LEU A 77 10.90 -5.49 11.62
CA LEU A 77 10.43 -5.49 10.24
C LEU A 77 9.01 -6.05 10.11
N SER A 78 8.69 -7.14 10.83
CA SER A 78 7.36 -7.72 10.81
C SER A 78 6.31 -6.81 11.45
N GLY A 79 6.65 -6.14 12.56
CA GLY A 79 5.77 -5.18 13.22
C GLY A 79 5.51 -3.95 12.35
N LEU A 80 6.54 -3.45 11.65
CA LEU A 80 6.41 -2.35 10.70
C LEU A 80 5.51 -2.75 9.52
N SER A 81 5.75 -3.91 8.90
CA SER A 81 4.91 -4.44 7.81
C SER A 81 3.47 -4.59 8.25
N LEU A 82 3.22 -5.29 9.37
CA LEU A 82 1.88 -5.53 9.88
C LEU A 82 1.13 -4.22 10.17
N SER A 83 1.80 -3.25 10.81
CA SER A 83 1.22 -1.94 11.12
C SER A 83 0.88 -1.15 9.85
N CYS A 84 1.79 -1.09 8.87
CA CYS A 84 1.54 -0.40 7.60
C CYS A 84 0.42 -1.08 6.80
N CYS A 85 0.40 -2.40 6.74
CA CYS A 85 -0.66 -3.17 6.07
C CYS A 85 -2.01 -2.97 6.75
N ALA A 86 -2.06 -3.03 8.09
CA ALA A 86 -3.29 -2.78 8.85
C ALA A 86 -3.84 -1.38 8.58
N LEU A 87 -2.98 -0.35 8.61
CA LEU A 87 -3.38 1.01 8.30
C LEU A 87 -3.91 1.13 6.86
N GLY A 88 -3.20 0.55 5.89
CA GLY A 88 -3.60 0.54 4.48
C GLY A 88 -4.98 -0.10 4.26
N VAL A 89 -5.25 -1.24 4.93
CA VAL A 89 -6.54 -1.92 4.87
C VAL A 89 -7.64 -1.09 5.52
N LEU A 90 -7.43 -0.64 6.76
CA LEU A 90 -8.47 0.06 7.52
C LEU A 90 -8.85 1.39 6.86
N LEU A 91 -7.87 2.17 6.45
CA LEU A 91 -8.12 3.44 5.78
C LEU A 91 -8.62 3.26 4.35
N GLY A 92 -8.01 2.34 3.57
CA GLY A 92 -8.44 2.06 2.21
C GLY A 92 -9.90 1.60 2.13
N ALA A 93 -10.30 0.70 3.04
CA ALA A 93 -11.67 0.23 3.15
C ALA A 93 -12.66 1.34 3.60
N SER A 94 -12.23 2.24 4.48
CA SER A 94 -13.10 3.28 5.04
C SER A 94 -13.30 4.47 4.09
N LEU A 95 -12.36 4.74 3.17
CA LEU A 95 -12.37 5.93 2.32
C LEU A 95 -13.59 6.06 1.41
N LEU A 96 -14.00 4.97 0.76
CA LEU A 96 -15.19 4.94 -0.09
C LEU A 96 -16.38 4.33 0.63
N GLY A 97 -16.17 3.34 1.50
CA GLY A 97 -17.25 2.67 2.21
C GLY A 97 -18.12 3.64 3.01
N ARG A 98 -17.51 4.58 3.74
CA ARG A 98 -18.25 5.61 4.49
C ARG A 98 -19.08 6.57 3.61
N GLU A 99 -18.58 6.89 2.42
CA GLU A 99 -19.33 7.77 1.50
C GLU A 99 -20.54 7.07 0.92
N TRP A 100 -20.43 5.76 0.65
CA TRP A 100 -21.56 4.93 0.24
C TRP A 100 -22.60 4.79 1.35
N GLU A 101 -22.16 4.48 2.57
CA GLU A 101 -23.04 4.31 3.73
C GLU A 101 -23.80 5.60 4.09
N ARG A 102 -23.15 6.76 3.95
CA ARG A 102 -23.74 8.07 4.25
C ARG A 102 -24.54 8.68 3.09
N LYS A 103 -24.59 8.01 1.91
CA LYS A 103 -25.22 8.53 0.68
C LYS A 103 -24.69 9.90 0.24
N THR A 104 -23.49 10.29 0.71
CA THR A 104 -22.86 11.57 0.35
C THR A 104 -22.18 11.53 -1.00
N ALA A 105 -21.99 10.33 -1.58
CA ALA A 105 -21.42 10.12 -2.89
C ALA A 105 -22.14 10.91 -4.00
N HIS A 106 -23.47 11.04 -3.90
CA HIS A 106 -24.27 11.82 -4.87
C HIS A 106 -23.87 13.29 -4.92
N LEU A 107 -23.50 13.91 -3.77
CA LEU A 107 -23.11 15.33 -3.71
C LEU A 107 -21.76 15.59 -4.39
N VAL A 108 -20.85 14.60 -4.37
CA VAL A 108 -19.53 14.70 -5.02
C VAL A 108 -19.68 14.59 -6.53
N PHE A 109 -20.62 13.78 -7.03
CA PHE A 109 -20.82 13.58 -8.47
C PHE A 109 -21.65 14.72 -9.13
N CYS A 110 -22.25 15.62 -8.37
CA CYS A 110 -22.86 16.84 -8.91
C CYS A 110 -21.81 17.86 -9.42
N ARG A 111 -20.53 17.68 -9.09
CA ARG A 111 -19.46 18.51 -9.68
C ARG A 111 -18.89 17.83 -10.94
N PRO A 112 -18.36 18.59 -11.92
CA PRO A 112 -17.79 18.05 -13.17
C PRO A 112 -16.41 17.43 -12.92
N LEU A 113 -16.35 16.46 -12.00
CA LEU A 113 -15.15 15.68 -11.71
C LEU A 113 -15.30 14.30 -12.34
N SER A 114 -14.30 13.87 -13.11
CA SER A 114 -14.33 12.49 -13.62
C SER A 114 -14.11 11.52 -12.45
N ARG A 115 -14.88 10.44 -12.45
CA ARG A 115 -14.86 9.40 -11.39
C ARG A 115 -13.46 8.82 -11.18
N VAL A 116 -12.67 8.73 -12.26
CA VAL A 116 -11.28 8.26 -12.20
C VAL A 116 -10.36 9.21 -11.41
N HIS A 117 -10.47 10.53 -11.64
CA HIS A 117 -9.66 11.51 -10.90
C HIS A 117 -9.99 11.54 -9.41
N PHE A 118 -11.23 11.24 -9.06
CA PHE A 118 -11.66 11.12 -7.68
C PHE A 118 -10.97 9.94 -6.95
N ILE A 119 -10.99 8.73 -7.58
CA ILE A 119 -10.33 7.54 -7.02
C ILE A 119 -8.83 7.76 -6.89
N LEU A 120 -8.19 8.28 -7.95
CA LEU A 120 -6.76 8.58 -7.94
C LEU A 120 -6.40 9.59 -6.84
N GLY A 121 -7.18 10.66 -6.69
CA GLY A 121 -6.95 11.65 -5.64
C GLY A 121 -7.04 11.05 -4.25
N LYS A 122 -8.06 10.23 -3.99
CA LYS A 122 -8.20 9.50 -2.72
C LYS A 122 -7.05 8.54 -2.45
N TYR A 123 -6.64 7.78 -3.47
CA TYR A 123 -5.50 6.88 -3.32
C TYR A 123 -4.20 7.63 -3.04
N PHE A 124 -3.91 8.75 -3.73
CA PHE A 124 -2.73 9.57 -3.45
C PHE A 124 -2.75 10.20 -2.05
N GLY A 125 -3.92 10.61 -1.55
CA GLY A 125 -4.07 11.05 -0.17
C GLY A 125 -3.73 9.94 0.84
N LEU A 126 -4.19 8.72 0.58
CA LEU A 126 -3.88 7.53 1.36
C LEU A 126 -2.39 7.17 1.32
N VAL A 127 -1.76 7.23 0.14
CA VAL A 127 -0.31 7.03 -0.03
C VAL A 127 0.48 8.02 0.83
N GLY A 128 0.07 9.30 0.88
CA GLY A 128 0.71 10.31 1.73
C GLY A 128 0.69 9.93 3.22
N ILE A 129 -0.45 9.47 3.73
CA ILE A 129 -0.57 9.01 5.13
C ILE A 129 0.25 7.75 5.41
N LEU A 130 0.21 6.78 4.50
CA LEU A 130 1.03 5.56 4.62
C LEU A 130 2.52 5.89 4.61
N SER A 131 2.95 6.85 3.77
CA SER A 131 4.34 7.33 3.76
C SER A 131 4.75 7.93 5.09
N LEU A 132 3.90 8.78 5.67
CA LEU A 132 4.14 9.39 6.97
C LEU A 132 4.26 8.34 8.09
N HIS A 133 3.32 7.41 8.13
CA HIS A 133 3.29 6.33 9.12
C HIS A 133 4.51 5.42 8.99
N TRP A 134 4.82 4.98 7.77
CA TRP A 134 6.00 4.18 7.48
C TRP A 134 7.30 4.88 7.89
N PHE A 135 7.43 6.16 7.56
CA PHE A 135 8.61 6.94 7.90
C PHE A 135 8.82 7.05 9.42
N LEU A 136 7.75 7.31 10.18
CA LEU A 136 7.81 7.40 11.64
C LEU A 136 8.25 6.06 12.27
N LEU A 137 7.67 4.95 11.84
CA LEU A 137 8.03 3.63 12.37
C LEU A 137 9.42 3.17 11.91
N ALA A 138 9.81 3.46 10.67
CA ALA A 138 11.15 3.16 10.17
C ALA A 138 12.22 3.94 10.95
N LEU A 139 11.96 5.23 11.22
CA LEU A 139 12.84 6.06 12.04
C LEU A 139 12.97 5.51 13.47
N THR A 140 11.86 5.09 14.05
CA THR A 140 11.84 4.47 15.40
C THR A 140 12.65 3.17 15.41
N LEU A 141 12.46 2.30 14.39
CA LEU A 141 13.22 1.05 14.27
C LEU A 141 14.73 1.31 14.12
N MET A 142 15.11 2.28 13.25
CA MET A 142 16.51 2.67 13.08
C MET A 142 17.12 3.23 14.38
N GLY A 143 16.35 4.04 15.12
CA GLY A 143 16.76 4.55 16.42
C GLY A 143 17.03 3.43 17.44
N ILE A 144 16.12 2.45 17.53
CA ILE A 144 16.28 1.28 18.40
C ILE A 144 17.53 0.48 18.05
N LEU A 145 17.74 0.19 16.76
CA LEU A 145 18.89 -0.58 16.30
C LEU A 145 20.22 0.13 16.62
N ASN A 146 20.29 1.45 16.46
CA ASN A 146 21.48 2.22 16.80
C ASN A 146 21.73 2.32 18.30
N LEU A 147 20.69 2.55 19.11
CA LEU A 147 20.83 2.74 20.55
C LEU A 147 21.11 1.43 21.28
N VAL A 148 20.50 0.33 20.84
CA VAL A 148 20.59 -0.96 21.55
C VAL A 148 21.80 -1.78 21.10
N PHE A 149 22.19 -1.72 19.83
CA PHE A 149 23.16 -2.68 19.27
C PHE A 149 24.45 -2.07 18.72
N HIS A 150 24.66 -0.78 18.72
CA HIS A 150 25.92 -0.08 18.38
C HIS A 150 26.70 -0.68 17.18
N GLY A 151 26.02 -1.23 16.15
CA GLY A 151 26.64 -1.93 15.03
C GLY A 151 26.28 -1.34 13.67
N PRO A 152 26.97 -1.73 12.58
CA PRO A 152 26.68 -1.27 11.21
C PRO A 152 25.45 -1.97 10.61
N TRP A 153 24.32 -1.93 11.32
CA TRP A 153 23.07 -2.58 10.92
C TRP A 153 22.33 -1.85 9.79
N ILE A 154 22.65 -0.56 9.61
CA ILE A 154 22.08 0.28 8.56
C ILE A 154 22.87 0.06 7.29
N SER A 155 22.55 -1.02 6.57
CA SER A 155 23.11 -1.36 5.27
C SER A 155 22.16 -0.98 4.13
N GLY A 156 22.68 -0.92 2.90
CA GLY A 156 21.83 -0.70 1.71
C GLY A 156 20.70 -1.73 1.58
N ILE A 157 20.95 -2.97 2.02
CA ILE A 157 19.97 -4.07 2.01
C ILE A 157 18.83 -3.79 3.00
N PHE A 158 19.12 -3.16 4.14
CA PHE A 158 18.09 -2.74 5.11
C PHE A 158 17.14 -1.72 4.51
N PHE A 159 17.64 -0.70 3.79
CA PHE A 159 16.81 0.27 3.09
C PHE A 159 15.97 -0.37 1.98
N GLN A 160 16.54 -1.32 1.24
CA GLN A 160 15.80 -2.08 0.23
C GLN A 160 14.63 -2.83 0.86
N ALA A 161 14.84 -3.49 1.99
CA ALA A 161 13.78 -4.20 2.71
C ALA A 161 12.68 -3.24 3.19
N LEU A 162 13.05 -2.10 3.77
CA LEU A 162 12.09 -1.07 4.19
C LEU A 162 11.24 -0.56 3.01
N CYS A 163 11.86 -0.30 1.86
CA CYS A 163 11.15 0.12 0.65
C CYS A 163 10.18 -0.96 0.15
N LEU A 164 10.59 -2.23 0.17
CA LEU A 164 9.73 -3.33 -0.26
C LEU A 164 8.52 -3.50 0.66
N LEU A 165 8.70 -3.44 1.98
CA LEU A 165 7.57 -3.47 2.93
C LEU A 165 6.59 -2.31 2.74
N TYR A 166 7.10 -1.14 2.37
CA TYR A 166 6.25 -0.01 2.00
C TYR A 166 5.43 -0.30 0.74
N LEU A 167 6.05 -0.84 -0.31
CA LEU A 167 5.35 -1.21 -1.55
C LEU A 167 4.27 -2.26 -1.31
N GLU A 168 4.52 -3.23 -0.43
CA GLU A 168 3.53 -4.21 0.01
C GLU A 168 2.28 -3.54 0.57
N SER A 169 2.45 -2.58 1.48
CA SER A 169 1.33 -1.84 2.07
C SER A 169 0.55 -1.00 1.03
N LEU A 170 1.22 -0.46 0.01
CA LEU A 170 0.58 0.27 -1.09
C LEU A 170 -0.31 -0.64 -1.96
N ILE A 171 0.17 -1.85 -2.27
CA ILE A 171 -0.63 -2.83 -3.02
C ILE A 171 -1.90 -3.15 -2.22
N LEU A 172 -1.74 -3.46 -0.95
CA LEU A 172 -2.86 -3.86 -0.09
C LEU A 172 -3.87 -2.73 0.09
N ALA A 173 -3.40 -1.49 0.26
CA ALA A 173 -4.24 -0.29 0.31
C ALA A 173 -5.04 -0.07 -0.99
N GLY A 174 -4.42 -0.33 -2.16
CA GLY A 174 -5.10 -0.27 -3.45
C GLY A 174 -6.22 -1.31 -3.58
N PHE A 175 -5.97 -2.55 -3.16
CA PHE A 175 -7.00 -3.59 -3.14
C PHE A 175 -8.09 -3.33 -2.10
N ALA A 176 -7.76 -2.80 -0.92
CA ALA A 176 -8.76 -2.40 0.07
C ALA A 176 -9.70 -1.30 -0.47
N LEU A 177 -9.14 -0.33 -1.17
CA LEU A 177 -9.92 0.70 -1.85
C LEU A 177 -10.78 0.10 -2.98
N PHE A 178 -10.25 -0.84 -3.75
CA PHE A 178 -11.04 -1.56 -4.77
C PHE A 178 -12.22 -2.31 -4.15
N PHE A 179 -12.01 -3.10 -3.10
CA PHE A 179 -13.11 -3.82 -2.43
C PHE A 179 -14.15 -2.86 -1.85
N SER A 180 -13.75 -1.69 -1.37
CA SER A 180 -14.68 -0.69 -0.84
C SER A 180 -15.57 -0.04 -1.90
N THR A 181 -15.28 -0.23 -3.20
CA THR A 181 -16.15 0.28 -4.28
C THR A 181 -17.46 -0.48 -4.40
N PHE A 182 -17.52 -1.74 -4.01
CA PHE A 182 -18.70 -2.59 -4.17
C PHE A 182 -19.19 -3.25 -2.89
N THR A 183 -18.46 -3.10 -1.78
CA THR A 183 -18.83 -3.66 -0.46
C THR A 183 -18.89 -2.57 0.61
N THR A 184 -19.46 -2.93 1.77
CA THR A 184 -19.42 -2.07 2.96
C THR A 184 -18.00 -1.99 3.54
N SER A 185 -17.71 -0.96 4.35
CA SER A 185 -16.38 -0.77 4.97
C SER A 185 -15.91 -2.03 5.71
N ALA A 186 -16.80 -2.66 6.49
CA ALA A 186 -16.46 -3.86 7.28
C ALA A 186 -16.12 -5.07 6.40
N LEU A 187 -16.93 -5.34 5.36
CA LEU A 187 -16.67 -6.43 4.42
C LEU A 187 -15.40 -6.20 3.59
N SER A 188 -15.14 -4.95 3.22
CA SER A 188 -13.91 -4.57 2.52
C SER A 188 -12.67 -4.88 3.34
N VAL A 189 -12.69 -4.64 4.66
CA VAL A 189 -11.60 -5.03 5.57
C VAL A 189 -11.42 -6.55 5.57
N ILE A 190 -12.51 -7.32 5.72
CA ILE A 190 -12.45 -8.80 5.76
C ILE A 190 -11.87 -9.36 4.44
N PHE A 191 -12.34 -8.87 3.29
CA PHE A 191 -11.82 -9.30 1.99
C PHE A 191 -10.34 -8.93 1.80
N SER A 192 -9.93 -7.74 2.24
CA SER A 192 -8.54 -7.30 2.13
C SER A 192 -7.60 -8.11 3.03
N VAL A 193 -8.01 -8.43 4.25
CA VAL A 193 -7.25 -9.28 5.17
C VAL A 193 -7.17 -10.71 4.63
N GLY A 194 -8.28 -11.26 4.12
CA GLY A 194 -8.29 -12.58 3.48
C GLY A 194 -7.37 -12.64 2.25
N PHE A 195 -7.40 -11.59 1.42
CA PHE A 195 -6.54 -11.46 0.25
C PHE A 195 -5.05 -11.38 0.63
N TYR A 196 -4.73 -10.65 1.69
CA TYR A 196 -3.39 -10.57 2.25
C TYR A 196 -2.91 -11.93 2.80
N ALA A 197 -3.74 -12.61 3.58
CA ALA A 197 -3.42 -13.92 4.13
C ALA A 197 -3.16 -14.96 3.02
N LEU A 198 -4.02 -15.00 2.00
CA LEU A 198 -3.84 -15.88 0.84
C LEU A 198 -2.58 -15.56 0.04
N GLY A 199 -2.27 -14.27 -0.16
CA GLY A 199 -1.08 -13.84 -0.87
C GLY A 199 0.23 -14.15 -0.13
N ASN A 200 0.22 -14.16 1.21
CA ASN A 200 1.38 -14.56 2.02
C ASN A 200 1.57 -16.08 2.11
N THR A 201 0.54 -16.87 1.84
CA THR A 201 0.59 -18.35 1.93
C THR A 201 0.91 -18.99 0.58
N HIS A 202 1.34 -18.19 -0.39
CA HIS A 202 1.51 -18.63 -1.78
C HIS A 202 2.48 -19.81 -1.97
N SER A 203 3.61 -19.84 -1.26
CA SER A 203 4.56 -20.96 -1.32
C SER A 203 3.97 -22.25 -0.75
N GLN A 204 3.12 -22.13 0.26
CA GLN A 204 2.46 -23.28 0.91
C GLN A 204 1.34 -23.85 0.04
N LEU A 205 0.73 -23.05 -0.84
CA LEU A 205 -0.33 -23.51 -1.75
C LEU A 205 0.19 -24.50 -2.79
N ARG A 206 1.51 -24.57 -3.04
CA ARG A 206 2.12 -25.56 -3.93
C ARG A 206 1.86 -27.01 -3.48
N PHE A 207 1.72 -27.25 -2.19
CA PHE A 207 1.42 -28.58 -1.67
C PHE A 207 0.00 -29.06 -2.01
N LEU A 208 -0.93 -28.13 -2.27
CA LEU A 208 -2.31 -28.43 -2.63
C LEU A 208 -2.50 -28.74 -4.14
N GLU A 209 -1.46 -28.53 -4.97
CA GLU A 209 -1.49 -28.83 -6.40
C GLU A 209 -1.54 -30.32 -6.72
N GLN A 210 -1.29 -31.19 -5.76
CA GLN A 210 -1.30 -32.64 -5.94
C GLN A 210 -2.71 -33.26 -5.97
N GLY A 211 -3.77 -32.45 -5.80
CA GLY A 211 -5.17 -32.87 -5.85
C GLY A 211 -5.86 -32.58 -7.17
N GLY A 212 -7.07 -33.12 -7.39
CA GLY A 212 -7.87 -33.00 -8.63
C GLY A 212 -8.32 -31.57 -9.03
N THR A 213 -7.96 -30.53 -8.26
CA THR A 213 -8.35 -29.12 -8.45
C THR A 213 -7.20 -28.23 -8.97
N GLN A 214 -6.26 -28.81 -9.72
CA GLN A 214 -5.04 -28.12 -10.22
C GLN A 214 -5.32 -26.85 -11.00
N TRP A 215 -6.41 -26.77 -11.77
CA TRP A 215 -6.76 -25.61 -12.56
C TRP A 215 -7.15 -24.40 -11.68
N LEU A 216 -7.88 -24.62 -10.60
CA LEU A 216 -8.27 -23.59 -9.64
C LEU A 216 -7.04 -22.95 -9.00
N TRP A 217 -6.06 -23.77 -8.61
CA TRP A 217 -4.81 -23.29 -8.02
C TRP A 217 -3.95 -22.49 -9.01
N LYS A 218 -3.94 -22.88 -10.28
CA LYS A 218 -3.26 -22.10 -11.33
C LYS A 218 -3.88 -20.73 -11.52
N VAL A 219 -5.21 -20.64 -11.56
CA VAL A 219 -5.91 -19.35 -11.67
C VAL A 219 -5.70 -18.49 -10.42
N LEU A 220 -5.82 -19.09 -9.24
CA LEU A 220 -5.64 -18.39 -7.96
C LEU A 220 -4.23 -17.81 -7.84
N ARG A 221 -3.23 -18.54 -8.30
CA ARG A 221 -1.82 -18.10 -8.31
C ARG A 221 -1.58 -16.89 -9.20
N VAL A 222 -2.29 -16.76 -10.31
CA VAL A 222 -2.15 -15.61 -11.21
C VAL A 222 -2.86 -14.38 -10.66
N VAL A 223 -3.99 -14.57 -9.97
CA VAL A 223 -4.81 -13.47 -9.44
C VAL A 223 -4.28 -12.93 -8.12
N LEU A 224 -3.74 -13.82 -7.26
CA LEU A 224 -3.23 -13.42 -5.95
C LEU A 224 -1.84 -12.78 -6.07
N PRO A 225 -1.62 -11.64 -5.41
CA PRO A 225 -0.28 -11.04 -5.36
C PRO A 225 0.66 -11.91 -4.52
N HIS A 226 1.91 -11.97 -4.97
CA HIS A 226 2.98 -12.72 -4.32
C HIS A 226 3.65 -11.83 -3.26
N PHE A 227 3.09 -11.72 -2.07
CA PHE A 227 3.64 -10.87 -1.01
C PHE A 227 4.96 -11.40 -0.44
N GLU A 228 5.26 -12.68 -0.63
CA GLU A 228 6.54 -13.28 -0.19
C GLU A 228 7.78 -12.58 -0.77
N TYR A 229 7.66 -11.97 -1.95
CA TYR A 229 8.78 -11.22 -2.56
C TYR A 229 9.17 -9.95 -1.79
N PHE A 230 8.28 -9.44 -0.96
CA PHE A 230 8.51 -8.22 -0.19
C PHE A 230 9.12 -8.50 1.19
N HIS A 231 9.03 -9.76 1.69
CA HIS A 231 9.53 -10.15 3.00
C HIS A 231 11.00 -10.59 2.96
N LEU A 232 11.91 -9.66 3.18
CA LEU A 232 13.36 -9.90 3.14
C LEU A 232 14.04 -10.01 4.51
N GLY A 233 13.29 -10.14 5.60
CA GLY A 233 13.82 -10.08 6.97
C GLY A 233 15.05 -10.96 7.22
N THR A 234 15.04 -12.21 6.76
CA THR A 234 16.18 -13.15 6.91
C THR A 234 17.40 -12.71 6.10
N ARG A 235 17.21 -12.20 4.89
CA ARG A 235 18.32 -11.77 4.02
C ARG A 235 19.00 -10.51 4.53
N VAL A 236 18.22 -9.58 5.11
CA VAL A 236 18.74 -8.36 5.72
C VAL A 236 19.64 -8.70 6.90
N PHE A 237 19.22 -9.63 7.76
CA PHE A 237 20.00 -10.02 8.94
C PHE A 237 21.36 -10.65 8.56
N TYR A 238 21.36 -11.54 7.55
CA TYR A 238 22.59 -12.18 7.08
C TYR A 238 23.38 -11.33 6.08
N GLN A 239 22.96 -10.11 5.80
CA GLN A 239 23.56 -9.18 4.80
C GLN A 239 23.81 -9.82 3.45
N LEU A 240 22.94 -10.73 3.02
CA LEU A 240 23.07 -11.42 1.75
C LEU A 240 22.76 -10.44 0.61
N PRO A 241 23.72 -10.21 -0.31
CA PRO A 241 23.53 -9.26 -1.40
C PRO A 241 22.34 -9.66 -2.27
N MET A 242 21.51 -8.68 -2.60
CA MET A 242 20.43 -8.86 -3.56
C MET A 242 20.84 -8.33 -4.92
N PRO A 243 20.61 -9.08 -5.99
CA PRO A 243 20.81 -8.55 -7.33
C PRO A 243 19.80 -7.41 -7.55
N SER A 244 20.25 -6.25 -8.01
CA SER A 244 19.45 -5.06 -8.27
C SER A 244 18.25 -5.33 -9.18
N PHE A 245 18.37 -6.30 -10.07
CA PHE A 245 17.31 -6.80 -10.94
C PHE A 245 16.07 -7.29 -10.15
N TRP A 246 16.26 -8.00 -9.03
CA TRP A 246 15.16 -8.49 -8.20
C TRP A 246 14.37 -7.35 -7.54
N VAL A 247 15.08 -6.37 -7.03
CA VAL A 247 14.44 -5.18 -6.41
C VAL A 247 13.65 -4.40 -7.46
N LEU A 248 14.25 -4.17 -8.64
CA LEU A 248 13.58 -3.49 -9.75
C LEU A 248 12.33 -4.26 -10.21
N GLY A 249 12.42 -5.59 -10.31
CA GLY A 249 11.28 -6.45 -10.64
C GLY A 249 10.15 -6.34 -9.63
N SER A 250 10.47 -6.34 -8.33
CA SER A 250 9.46 -6.19 -7.26
C SER A 250 8.79 -4.81 -7.28
N VAL A 251 9.56 -3.75 -7.57
CA VAL A 251 9.03 -2.39 -7.72
C VAL A 251 8.07 -2.30 -8.91
N LEU A 252 8.48 -2.82 -10.08
CA LEU A 252 7.64 -2.83 -11.27
C LEU A 252 6.34 -3.64 -11.04
N TYR A 253 6.47 -4.79 -10.38
CA TYR A 253 5.34 -5.62 -10.00
C TYR A 253 4.36 -4.87 -9.08
N ALA A 254 4.87 -4.15 -8.09
CA ALA A 254 4.04 -3.35 -7.19
C ALA A 254 3.25 -2.27 -7.96
N PHE A 255 3.90 -1.53 -8.86
CA PHE A 255 3.23 -0.53 -9.69
C PHE A 255 2.14 -1.13 -10.60
N LEU A 256 2.42 -2.28 -11.20
CA LEU A 256 1.42 -2.99 -12.02
C LEU A 256 0.22 -3.45 -11.19
N MET A 257 0.43 -3.99 -10.00
CA MET A 257 -0.65 -4.42 -9.10
C MET A 257 -1.50 -3.26 -8.61
N VAL A 258 -0.87 -2.14 -8.23
CA VAL A 258 -1.58 -0.91 -7.86
C VAL A 258 -2.35 -0.36 -9.06
N GLY A 259 -1.75 -0.28 -10.23
CA GLY A 259 -2.42 0.17 -11.45
C GLY A 259 -3.63 -0.72 -11.80
N CYS A 260 -3.49 -2.05 -11.67
CA CYS A 260 -4.58 -3.00 -11.87
C CYS A 260 -5.72 -2.77 -10.86
N SER A 261 -5.42 -2.65 -9.56
CA SER A 261 -6.43 -2.42 -8.53
C SER A 261 -7.20 -1.11 -8.73
N LEU A 262 -6.52 -0.02 -9.09
CA LEU A 262 -7.15 1.27 -9.35
C LEU A 262 -7.96 1.29 -10.65
N SER A 263 -7.49 0.60 -11.70
CA SER A 263 -8.25 0.45 -12.94
C SER A 263 -9.53 -0.35 -12.73
N LEU A 264 -9.48 -1.44 -11.96
CA LEU A 264 -10.66 -2.22 -11.59
C LEU A 264 -11.63 -1.38 -10.73
N ALA A 265 -11.12 -0.64 -9.75
CA ALA A 265 -11.93 0.27 -8.94
C ALA A 265 -12.66 1.31 -9.80
N SER A 266 -11.95 1.90 -10.77
CA SER A 266 -12.54 2.89 -11.68
C SER A 266 -13.60 2.27 -12.59
N ALA A 267 -13.38 1.06 -13.11
CA ALA A 267 -14.32 0.34 -13.95
C ALA A 267 -15.63 0.02 -13.21
N VAL A 268 -15.52 -0.45 -11.95
CA VAL A 268 -16.71 -0.75 -11.11
C VAL A 268 -17.52 0.51 -10.83
N ILE A 269 -16.88 1.65 -10.54
CA ILE A 269 -17.61 2.90 -10.29
C ILE A 269 -18.25 3.44 -11.59
N LEU A 270 -17.61 3.23 -12.74
CA LEU A 270 -18.18 3.64 -14.03
C LEU A 270 -19.42 2.80 -14.43
N SER A 271 -19.44 1.51 -14.10
CA SER A 271 -20.57 0.62 -14.38
C SER A 271 -21.79 0.81 -13.46
N ARG A 272 -21.62 1.50 -12.32
CA ARG A 272 -22.75 1.88 -11.47
C ARG A 272 -23.41 3.12 -12.05
N GLU A 273 -24.59 2.93 -12.65
CA GLU A 273 -25.50 4.04 -12.97
C GLU A 273 -26.03 4.61 -11.64
N LEU A 274 -25.58 5.82 -11.32
CA LEU A 274 -26.02 6.59 -10.14
C LEU A 274 -27.07 7.61 -10.56
#